data_3b0d12cba2421c206d8769be662724dd
#
_entry.id   3b0d12cba2421c206d8769be662724dd
#
_cell.length_a   1.000
_cell.length_b   1.000
_cell.length_c   1.000
_cell.angle_alpha   90.00
_cell.angle_beta   90.00
_cell.angle_gamma   90.00
#
_symmetry.space_group_name_H-M   'P 1'
#
loop_
_entity.id
_entity.type
_entity.pdbx_description
1 polymer ?
#
loop_
_entity_poly.entity_id
_entity_poly.type
_entity_poly.pdbx_seq_one_letter_code
_entity_poly.pdbx_strand_id
1 'polypeptide(L)'
;QDSLWEKSVTDVLEVTEQGQHALDTYFGKDLDTLDLFASELSLQHPDDEARMAEKLALFGAGNDGTVYVCANLVTGAVYRTDNDSAANLTAEQLVLAETAGERGVMEPFLDERTGSNMIGVYERFVFSDGTPGIVRKARPLNDMEARFSLSFYNGSGFSYVVNTEGDVVMRSQHRNSNRTFSNIYDIVGYEGNDEADVESFRAALEQNARGVA
;
A
#
# COMPACT_ATOMS: atom_id res chain seq x y z
N GLN A 1 -16.64 8.44 36.33
CA GLN A 1 -15.55 7.74 35.65
C GLN A 1 -15.94 7.27 34.22
N ASP A 2 -17.18 6.78 34.07
CA ASP A 2 -17.70 6.27 32.79
C ASP A 2 -17.72 7.32 31.68
N SER A 3 -18.05 8.59 31.98
CA SER A 3 -18.11 9.66 30.99
C SER A 3 -16.74 10.07 30.40
N LEU A 4 -15.67 9.94 31.19
CA LEU A 4 -14.30 10.22 30.71
C LEU A 4 -13.78 9.08 29.80
N TRP A 5 -14.11 7.84 30.16
CA TRP A 5 -13.79 6.68 29.34
C TRP A 5 -14.53 6.73 28.00
N GLU A 6 -15.84 6.92 28.02
CA GLU A 6 -16.67 7.03 26.80
C GLU A 6 -16.17 8.15 25.87
N LYS A 7 -15.80 9.32 26.45
CA LYS A 7 -15.23 10.40 25.68
C LYS A 7 -13.88 10.03 25.05
N SER A 8 -13.00 9.39 25.82
CA SER A 8 -11.69 8.96 25.31
C SER A 8 -11.80 7.95 24.18
N VAL A 9 -12.72 6.98 24.31
CA VAL A 9 -13.02 6.00 23.26
C VAL A 9 -13.54 6.70 22.00
N THR A 10 -14.50 7.62 22.16
CA THR A 10 -15.05 8.39 21.04
C THR A 10 -13.97 9.18 20.32
N ASP A 11 -13.12 9.89 21.06
CA ASP A 11 -12.03 10.70 20.49
C ASP A 11 -11.03 9.82 19.71
N VAL A 12 -10.67 8.63 20.20
CA VAL A 12 -9.78 7.68 19.50
C VAL A 12 -10.42 7.15 18.23
N LEU A 13 -11.69 6.74 18.29
CA LEU A 13 -12.42 6.25 17.13
C LEU A 13 -12.53 7.33 16.04
N GLU A 14 -12.82 8.56 16.42
CA GLU A 14 -12.96 9.69 15.49
C GLU A 14 -11.63 10.00 14.78
N VAL A 15 -10.51 10.05 15.51
CA VAL A 15 -9.17 10.26 14.93
C VAL A 15 -8.77 9.09 14.03
N THR A 16 -9.07 7.86 14.41
CA THR A 16 -8.78 6.66 13.60
C THR A 16 -9.56 6.67 12.29
N GLU A 17 -10.84 7.04 12.34
CA GLU A 17 -11.69 7.16 11.15
C GLU A 17 -11.21 8.27 10.21
N GLN A 18 -10.78 9.41 10.74
CA GLN A 18 -10.17 10.48 9.93
C GLN A 18 -8.86 10.01 9.28
N GLY A 19 -8.04 9.24 9.99
CA GLY A 19 -6.80 8.66 9.47
C GLY A 19 -7.07 7.67 8.33
N GLN A 20 -8.05 6.78 8.49
CA GLN A 20 -8.48 5.85 7.46
C GLN A 20 -8.98 6.61 6.21
N HIS A 21 -9.87 7.58 6.41
CA HIS A 21 -10.39 8.39 5.30
C HIS A 21 -9.28 9.15 4.55
N ALA A 22 -8.27 9.64 5.26
CA ALA A 22 -7.12 10.30 4.66
C ALA A 22 -6.29 9.35 3.79
N LEU A 23 -6.07 8.12 4.24
CA LEU A 23 -5.40 7.06 3.49
C LEU A 23 -6.19 6.65 2.25
N ASP A 24 -7.49 6.41 2.39
CA ASP A 24 -8.38 6.04 1.29
C ASP A 24 -8.40 7.13 0.22
N THR A 25 -8.48 8.39 0.63
CA THR A 25 -8.42 9.55 -0.28
C THR A 25 -7.08 9.63 -0.99
N TYR A 26 -5.99 9.35 -0.27
CA TYR A 26 -4.65 9.41 -0.82
C TYR A 26 -4.42 8.32 -1.87
N PHE A 27 -4.72 7.07 -1.54
CA PHE A 27 -4.60 5.97 -2.50
C PHE A 27 -5.61 6.07 -3.64
N GLY A 28 -6.81 6.59 -3.38
CA GLY A 28 -7.78 6.90 -4.42
C GLY A 28 -7.24 7.85 -5.49
N LYS A 29 -6.59 8.95 -5.07
CA LYS A 29 -5.93 9.88 -6.01
C LYS A 29 -4.77 9.24 -6.78
N ASP A 30 -4.02 8.36 -6.13
CA ASP A 30 -2.95 7.61 -6.78
C ASP A 30 -3.51 6.65 -7.82
N LEU A 31 -4.62 5.96 -7.52
CA LEU A 31 -5.33 5.11 -8.45
C LEU A 31 -5.91 5.89 -9.64
N ASP A 32 -6.50 7.06 -9.42
CA ASP A 32 -7.01 7.92 -10.49
C ASP A 32 -5.88 8.40 -11.42
N THR A 33 -4.71 8.71 -10.87
CA THR A 33 -3.52 9.06 -11.66
C THR A 33 -3.04 7.86 -12.47
N LEU A 34 -3.10 6.66 -11.87
CA LEU A 34 -2.64 5.43 -12.51
C LEU A 34 -3.58 5.01 -13.65
N ASP A 35 -4.90 5.20 -13.51
CA ASP A 35 -5.91 4.98 -14.55
C ASP A 35 -5.64 5.84 -15.79
N LEU A 36 -5.33 7.11 -15.60
CA LEU A 36 -4.91 7.99 -16.69
C LEU A 36 -3.64 7.47 -17.38
N PHE A 37 -2.67 7.01 -16.59
CA PHE A 37 -1.43 6.48 -17.15
C PHE A 37 -1.66 5.14 -17.86
N ALA A 38 -2.43 4.22 -17.31
CA ALA A 38 -2.83 2.97 -17.94
C ALA A 38 -3.53 3.22 -19.28
N SER A 39 -4.43 4.20 -19.32
CA SER A 39 -5.11 4.62 -20.55
C SER A 39 -4.13 5.12 -21.62
N GLU A 40 -3.11 5.89 -21.25
CA GLU A 40 -2.06 6.34 -22.18
C GLU A 40 -1.18 5.18 -22.65
N LEU A 41 -0.85 4.23 -21.76
CA LEU A 41 -0.07 3.05 -22.11
C LEU A 41 -0.83 2.08 -23.01
N SER A 42 -2.16 2.00 -22.89
CA SER A 42 -3.00 1.16 -23.73
C SER A 42 -2.97 1.54 -25.22
N LEU A 43 -2.55 2.75 -25.53
CA LEU A 43 -2.36 3.23 -26.91
C LEU A 43 -1.00 2.86 -27.48
N GLN A 44 -0.07 2.35 -26.67
CA GLN A 44 1.29 2.04 -27.07
C GLN A 44 1.43 0.56 -27.44
N HIS A 45 2.37 0.25 -28.34
CA HIS A 45 2.79 -1.13 -28.61
C HIS A 45 3.81 -1.55 -27.54
N PRO A 46 3.71 -2.76 -26.97
CA PRO A 46 4.59 -3.20 -25.88
C PRO A 46 6.07 -3.26 -26.25
N ASP A 47 6.42 -3.35 -27.55
CA ASP A 47 7.80 -3.40 -28.03
C ASP A 47 8.36 -2.01 -28.38
N ASP A 48 7.58 -0.94 -28.25
CA ASP A 48 8.05 0.43 -28.49
C ASP A 48 8.71 1.00 -27.22
N GLU A 49 9.93 0.52 -26.95
CA GLU A 49 10.71 0.91 -25.76
C GLU A 49 10.89 2.42 -25.64
N ALA A 50 11.08 3.11 -26.76
CA ALA A 50 11.29 4.55 -26.76
C ALA A 50 10.04 5.30 -26.30
N ARG A 51 8.87 4.89 -26.75
CA ARG A 51 7.59 5.45 -26.33
C ARG A 51 7.27 5.10 -24.87
N MET A 52 7.56 3.88 -24.44
CA MET A 52 7.39 3.48 -23.06
C MET A 52 8.25 4.34 -22.13
N ALA A 53 9.52 4.53 -22.45
CA ALA A 53 10.43 5.40 -21.70
C ALA A 53 9.96 6.87 -21.67
N GLU A 54 9.50 7.41 -22.81
CA GLU A 54 8.95 8.78 -22.90
C GLU A 54 7.73 8.95 -21.99
N LYS A 55 6.78 8.01 -22.02
CA LYS A 55 5.57 8.06 -21.19
C LYS A 55 5.89 7.94 -19.71
N LEU A 56 6.76 7.02 -19.33
CA LEU A 56 7.21 6.87 -17.95
C LEU A 56 7.92 8.14 -17.44
N ALA A 57 8.81 8.73 -18.23
CA ALA A 57 9.50 9.97 -17.87
C ALA A 57 8.52 11.13 -17.66
N LEU A 58 7.46 11.21 -18.48
CA LEU A 58 6.44 12.25 -18.36
C LEU A 58 5.66 12.13 -17.02
N PHE A 59 5.23 10.92 -16.66
CA PHE A 59 4.50 10.68 -15.41
C PHE A 59 5.41 10.70 -14.18
N GLY A 60 6.68 10.32 -14.31
CA GLY A 60 7.68 10.35 -13.25
C GLY A 60 8.24 11.74 -12.94
N ALA A 61 8.03 12.72 -13.80
CA ALA A 61 8.57 14.06 -13.62
C ALA A 61 8.04 14.77 -12.36
N GLY A 62 8.92 15.20 -11.48
CA GLY A 62 8.59 15.99 -10.29
C GLY A 62 8.09 15.19 -9.08
N ASN A 63 8.23 13.89 -9.06
CA ASN A 63 7.81 13.03 -7.96
C ASN A 63 9.00 12.60 -7.10
N ASP A 64 9.19 13.21 -5.95
CA ASP A 64 10.22 12.85 -4.99
C ASP A 64 10.03 11.40 -4.50
N GLY A 65 10.96 10.52 -4.82
CA GLY A 65 10.98 9.12 -4.40
C GLY A 65 9.87 8.24 -4.99
N THR A 66 8.97 8.77 -5.81
CA THR A 66 7.92 7.97 -6.46
C THR A 66 8.47 7.27 -7.71
N VAL A 67 8.21 5.99 -7.83
CA VAL A 67 8.61 5.16 -8.95
C VAL A 67 7.37 4.64 -9.69
N TYR A 68 7.33 4.87 -11.00
CA TYR A 68 6.37 4.21 -11.87
C TYR A 68 7.03 3.03 -12.56
N VAL A 69 6.33 1.93 -12.62
CA VAL A 69 6.79 0.68 -13.25
C VAL A 69 5.70 0.17 -14.16
N CYS A 70 6.04 -0.07 -15.41
CA CYS A 70 5.17 -0.77 -16.35
C CYS A 70 5.79 -2.12 -16.71
N ALA A 71 4.98 -3.16 -16.76
CA ALA A 71 5.43 -4.49 -17.17
C ALA A 71 4.51 -5.11 -18.21
N ASN A 72 5.12 -5.79 -19.18
CA ASN A 72 4.45 -6.68 -20.11
C ASN A 72 4.28 -8.05 -19.45
N LEU A 73 3.05 -8.51 -19.27
CA LEU A 73 2.76 -9.76 -18.56
C LEU A 73 2.99 -11.03 -19.39
N VAL A 74 3.25 -10.89 -20.70
CA VAL A 74 3.61 -12.03 -21.57
C VAL A 74 5.12 -12.26 -21.60
N THR A 75 5.90 -11.18 -21.81
CA THR A 75 7.35 -11.27 -21.94
C THR A 75 8.10 -11.08 -20.63
N GLY A 76 7.45 -10.50 -19.63
CA GLY A 76 8.07 -10.08 -18.39
C GLY A 76 8.90 -8.79 -18.50
N ALA A 77 8.95 -8.16 -19.66
CA ALA A 77 9.71 -6.91 -19.84
C ALA A 77 9.20 -5.81 -18.93
N VAL A 78 10.12 -5.10 -18.26
CA VAL A 78 9.83 -4.07 -17.26
C VAL A 78 10.46 -2.75 -17.66
N TYR A 79 9.67 -1.69 -17.57
CA TYR A 79 10.10 -0.30 -17.77
C TYR A 79 9.88 0.47 -16.47
N ARG A 80 10.88 1.27 -16.04
CA ARG A 80 10.86 2.04 -14.78
C ARG A 80 11.28 3.48 -15.00
N THR A 81 10.72 4.41 -14.20
CA THR A 81 11.09 5.84 -14.26
C THR A 81 12.48 6.14 -13.71
N ASP A 82 13.02 5.25 -12.88
CA ASP A 82 14.30 5.44 -12.19
C ASP A 82 15.44 4.60 -12.76
N ASN A 83 15.20 3.84 -13.80
CA ASN A 83 16.22 3.00 -14.44
C ASN A 83 15.79 2.54 -15.85
N ASP A 84 16.63 2.79 -16.84
CA ASP A 84 16.43 2.37 -18.22
C ASP A 84 16.66 0.86 -18.44
N SER A 85 17.32 0.16 -17.50
CA SER A 85 17.68 -1.27 -17.59
C SER A 85 17.06 -2.08 -16.46
N ALA A 86 15.75 -2.08 -16.36
CA ALA A 86 15.06 -2.93 -15.39
C ALA A 86 15.19 -4.43 -15.79
N ALA A 87 15.44 -5.27 -14.79
CA ALA A 87 15.38 -6.72 -14.99
C ALA A 87 13.94 -7.14 -15.28
N ASN A 88 13.77 -8.14 -16.16
CA ASN A 88 12.45 -8.70 -16.41
C ASN A 88 11.83 -9.30 -15.14
N LEU A 89 10.51 -9.35 -15.12
CA LEU A 89 9.77 -10.05 -14.06
C LEU A 89 10.19 -11.53 -14.03
N THR A 90 10.35 -12.06 -12.82
CA THR A 90 10.50 -13.51 -12.62
C THR A 90 9.18 -14.22 -12.89
N ALA A 91 9.24 -15.55 -13.09
CA ALA A 91 8.02 -16.37 -13.27
C ALA A 91 7.05 -16.23 -12.08
N GLU A 92 7.57 -16.16 -10.86
CA GLU A 92 6.77 -15.97 -9.66
C GLU A 92 6.08 -14.60 -9.64
N GLN A 93 6.80 -13.53 -10.00
CA GLN A 93 6.24 -12.17 -10.09
C GLN A 93 5.18 -12.07 -11.20
N LEU A 94 5.35 -12.78 -12.32
CA LEU A 94 4.33 -12.87 -13.38
C LEU A 94 3.04 -13.51 -12.86
N VAL A 95 3.14 -14.65 -12.18
CA VAL A 95 1.98 -15.34 -11.58
C VAL A 95 1.26 -14.42 -10.59
N LEU A 96 1.99 -13.73 -9.71
CA LEU A 96 1.39 -12.76 -8.77
C LEU A 96 0.66 -11.62 -9.50
N ALA A 97 1.25 -11.09 -10.56
CA ALA A 97 0.64 -10.03 -11.35
C ALA A 97 -0.59 -10.50 -12.13
N GLU A 98 -0.60 -11.74 -12.63
CA GLU A 98 -1.74 -12.34 -13.32
C GLU A 98 -2.91 -12.67 -12.39
N THR A 99 -2.61 -13.04 -11.14
CA THR A 99 -3.63 -13.36 -10.12
C THR A 99 -4.15 -12.13 -9.37
N ALA A 100 -3.48 -11.00 -9.50
CA ALA A 100 -3.96 -9.74 -8.94
C ALA A 100 -5.30 -9.32 -9.54
N GLY A 101 -6.11 -8.58 -8.77
CA GLY A 101 -7.31 -7.92 -9.28
C GLY A 101 -7.01 -6.89 -10.37
N GLU A 102 -8.04 -6.26 -10.93
CA GLU A 102 -7.89 -5.24 -11.98
C GLU A 102 -7.08 -4.03 -11.48
N ARG A 103 -7.32 -3.59 -10.26
CA ARG A 103 -6.61 -2.48 -9.61
C ARG A 103 -6.65 -2.60 -8.09
N GLY A 104 -5.70 -1.99 -7.40
CA GLY A 104 -5.70 -2.02 -5.95
C GLY A 104 -4.48 -1.38 -5.30
N VAL A 105 -4.47 -1.42 -3.98
CA VAL A 105 -3.33 -1.06 -3.15
C VAL A 105 -2.44 -2.29 -3.00
N MET A 106 -1.13 -2.08 -3.09
CA MET A 106 -0.14 -3.15 -2.96
C MET A 106 0.22 -3.36 -1.49
N GLU A 107 0.46 -4.62 -1.11
CA GLU A 107 1.17 -4.90 0.14
C GLU A 107 2.57 -4.28 0.08
N PRO A 108 3.12 -3.85 1.24
CA PRO A 108 4.51 -3.39 1.30
C PRO A 108 5.48 -4.42 0.76
N PHE A 109 6.42 -3.98 -0.04
CA PHE A 109 7.42 -4.85 -0.66
C PHE A 109 8.81 -4.22 -0.64
N LEU A 110 9.83 -5.06 -0.62
CA LEU A 110 11.21 -4.62 -0.76
C LEU A 110 11.51 -4.37 -2.25
N ASP A 111 11.87 -3.15 -2.59
CA ASP A 111 12.47 -2.87 -3.89
C ASP A 111 13.96 -3.24 -3.84
N GLU A 112 14.32 -4.39 -4.39
CA GLU A 112 15.69 -4.93 -4.34
C GLU A 112 16.74 -3.97 -4.92
N ARG A 113 16.33 -3.14 -5.86
CA ARG A 113 17.24 -2.18 -6.51
C ARG A 113 17.64 -1.03 -5.59
N THR A 114 16.68 -0.49 -4.85
CA THR A 114 16.94 0.64 -3.93
C THR A 114 17.20 0.18 -2.50
N GLY A 115 16.89 -1.08 -2.16
CA GLY A 115 16.92 -1.61 -0.81
C GLY A 115 15.86 -0.99 0.11
N SER A 116 14.86 -0.31 -0.44
CA SER A 116 13.82 0.38 0.30
C SER A 116 12.53 -0.41 0.33
N ASN A 117 11.85 -0.42 1.48
CA ASN A 117 10.47 -0.87 1.54
C ASN A 117 9.57 0.15 0.87
N MET A 118 8.75 -0.31 -0.04
CA MET A 118 7.86 0.49 -0.87
C MET A 118 6.40 0.11 -0.60
N ILE A 119 5.50 1.06 -0.82
CA ILE A 119 4.06 0.85 -0.87
C ILE A 119 3.48 1.65 -2.04
N GLY A 120 2.37 1.20 -2.59
CA GLY A 120 1.76 1.92 -3.70
C GLY A 120 0.49 1.28 -4.21
N VAL A 121 0.18 1.57 -5.45
CA VAL A 121 -1.02 1.11 -6.16
C VAL A 121 -0.63 0.47 -7.48
N TYR A 122 -1.52 -0.38 -7.99
CA TYR A 122 -1.36 -1.02 -9.30
C TYR A 122 -2.67 -0.96 -10.09
N GLU A 123 -2.53 -1.07 -11.41
CA GLU A 123 -3.64 -1.21 -12.34
C GLU A 123 -3.23 -2.08 -13.53
N ARG A 124 -4.10 -3.00 -13.91
CA ARG A 124 -3.94 -3.84 -15.11
C ARG A 124 -4.54 -3.10 -16.31
N PHE A 125 -3.91 -3.28 -17.44
CA PHE A 125 -4.37 -2.71 -18.70
C PHE A 125 -4.02 -3.64 -19.87
N VAL A 126 -4.42 -3.26 -21.06
CA VAL A 126 -4.12 -4.00 -22.29
C VAL A 126 -3.45 -3.06 -23.26
N PHE A 127 -2.29 -3.44 -23.80
CA PHE A 127 -1.60 -2.71 -24.84
C PHE A 127 -2.37 -2.68 -26.16
N SER A 128 -1.97 -1.82 -27.09
CA SER A 128 -2.66 -1.63 -28.37
C SER A 128 -2.76 -2.88 -29.25
N ASP A 129 -1.88 -3.85 -29.04
CA ASP A 129 -1.86 -5.15 -29.74
C ASP A 129 -2.65 -6.26 -29.03
N GLY A 130 -3.27 -5.96 -27.90
CA GLY A 130 -3.99 -6.95 -27.07
C GLY A 130 -3.14 -7.62 -25.99
N THR A 131 -1.85 -7.30 -25.88
CA THR A 131 -0.98 -7.87 -24.84
C THR A 131 -1.37 -7.33 -23.45
N PRO A 132 -1.53 -8.20 -22.43
CA PRO A 132 -1.81 -7.74 -21.09
C PRO A 132 -0.59 -7.07 -20.44
N GLY A 133 -0.84 -6.00 -19.72
CA GLY A 133 0.15 -5.24 -18.97
C GLY A 133 -0.32 -4.91 -17.56
N ILE A 134 0.62 -4.50 -16.73
CA ILE A 134 0.37 -3.94 -15.41
C ILE A 134 1.22 -2.69 -15.22
N VAL A 135 0.63 -1.68 -14.63
CA VAL A 135 1.36 -0.48 -14.22
C VAL A 135 1.25 -0.30 -12.71
N ARG A 136 2.33 0.17 -12.10
CA ARG A 136 2.43 0.42 -10.65
C ARG A 136 2.98 1.81 -10.41
N LYS A 137 2.49 2.44 -9.34
CA LYS A 137 3.01 3.67 -8.76
C LYS A 137 3.34 3.39 -7.31
N ALA A 138 4.61 3.48 -6.94
CA ALA A 138 5.08 3.14 -5.60
C ALA A 138 6.01 4.23 -5.04
N ARG A 139 6.08 4.31 -3.72
CA ARG A 139 6.93 5.24 -2.98
C ARG A 139 7.49 4.60 -1.72
N PRO A 140 8.53 5.17 -1.11
CA PRO A 140 9.07 4.65 0.14
C PRO A 140 8.01 4.59 1.24
N LEU A 141 7.93 3.44 1.91
CA LEU A 141 6.98 3.22 3.02
C LEU A 141 7.20 4.21 4.16
N ASN A 142 8.45 4.55 4.47
CA ASN A 142 8.78 5.51 5.51
C ASN A 142 8.16 6.90 5.27
N ASP A 143 8.03 7.33 4.02
CA ASP A 143 7.41 8.61 3.68
C ASP A 143 5.90 8.58 3.96
N MET A 144 5.26 7.44 3.72
CA MET A 144 3.86 7.21 4.05
C MET A 144 3.65 7.15 5.57
N GLU A 145 4.49 6.42 6.29
CA GLU A 145 4.47 6.36 7.75
C GLU A 145 4.63 7.74 8.38
N ALA A 146 5.55 8.57 7.88
CA ALA A 146 5.75 9.94 8.35
C ALA A 146 4.52 10.82 8.10
N ARG A 147 3.87 10.66 6.95
CA ARG A 147 2.71 11.47 6.55
C ARG A 147 1.43 11.11 7.31
N PHE A 148 1.19 9.82 7.53
CA PHE A 148 -0.04 9.29 8.11
C PHE A 148 0.12 8.78 9.54
N SER A 149 1.19 9.17 10.23
CA SER A 149 1.38 8.85 11.64
C SER A 149 0.31 9.52 12.48
N LEU A 150 -0.55 8.73 13.10
CA LEU A 150 -1.55 9.21 14.04
C LEU A 150 -0.96 9.23 15.45
N SER A 151 -1.25 10.29 16.19
CA SER A 151 -0.84 10.47 17.56
C SER A 151 -2.06 10.78 18.44
N PHE A 152 -2.14 10.12 19.60
CA PHE A 152 -3.21 10.26 20.56
C PHE A 152 -2.63 10.72 21.91
N TYR A 153 -3.49 11.25 22.80
CA TYR A 153 -3.13 11.60 24.17
C TYR A 153 -1.85 12.46 24.27
N ASN A 154 -1.81 13.59 23.57
CA ASN A 154 -0.65 14.51 23.55
C ASN A 154 0.67 13.83 23.11
N GLY A 155 0.61 12.92 22.17
CA GLY A 155 1.78 12.22 21.63
C GLY A 155 2.22 11.01 22.47
N SER A 156 1.39 10.49 23.37
CA SER A 156 1.68 9.26 24.12
C SER A 156 1.21 8.01 23.40
N GLY A 157 0.16 8.12 22.60
CA GLY A 157 -0.40 7.03 21.82
C GLY A 157 0.27 6.90 20.45
N PHE A 158 0.12 5.74 19.85
CA PHE A 158 0.61 5.41 18.53
C PHE A 158 -0.40 4.51 17.79
N SER A 159 -0.24 4.37 16.49
CA SER A 159 -1.17 3.63 15.63
C SER A 159 -0.44 2.65 14.72
N TYR A 160 -1.18 1.64 14.28
CA TYR A 160 -0.81 0.72 13.22
C TYR A 160 -1.89 0.74 12.14
N VAL A 161 -1.49 0.51 10.90
CA VAL A 161 -2.39 0.12 9.81
C VAL A 161 -2.12 -1.35 9.54
N VAL A 162 -3.16 -2.15 9.57
CA VAL A 162 -3.08 -3.60 9.36
C VAL A 162 -4.02 -4.00 8.21
N ASN A 163 -3.69 -5.10 7.52
CA ASN A 163 -4.60 -5.72 6.56
C ASN A 163 -5.62 -6.64 7.28
N THR A 164 -6.49 -7.28 6.54
CA THR A 164 -7.51 -8.20 7.07
C THR A 164 -6.94 -9.47 7.70
N GLU A 165 -5.73 -9.85 7.33
CA GLU A 165 -4.98 -10.98 7.89
C GLU A 165 -4.25 -10.60 9.19
N GLY A 166 -4.25 -9.30 9.55
CA GLY A 166 -3.59 -8.76 10.73
C GLY A 166 -2.13 -8.37 10.52
N ASP A 167 -1.62 -8.46 9.30
CA ASP A 167 -0.24 -8.04 9.00
C ASP A 167 -0.11 -6.53 9.08
N VAL A 168 0.98 -6.07 9.67
CA VAL A 168 1.23 -4.64 9.87
C VAL A 168 1.78 -4.03 8.60
N VAL A 169 0.94 -3.26 7.93
CA VAL A 169 1.24 -2.55 6.67
C VAL A 169 2.03 -1.28 6.94
N MET A 170 1.62 -0.49 7.92
CA MET A 170 2.31 0.74 8.33
C MET A 170 2.31 0.90 9.85
N ARG A 171 3.31 1.61 10.37
CA ARG A 171 3.47 1.93 11.80
C ARG A 171 3.63 3.42 11.98
N SER A 172 3.03 3.97 13.04
CA SER A 172 3.35 5.35 13.37
C SER A 172 4.82 5.48 13.79
N GLN A 173 5.44 6.59 13.39
CA GLN A 173 6.82 6.93 13.75
C GLN A 173 6.88 7.48 15.18
N HIS A 174 6.49 6.66 16.15
CA HIS A 174 6.48 7.02 17.55
C HIS A 174 7.51 6.18 18.32
N ARG A 175 8.19 6.78 19.31
CA ARG A 175 9.24 6.10 20.09
C ARG A 175 8.74 4.86 20.84
N ASN A 176 7.46 4.82 21.21
CA ASN A 176 6.82 3.71 21.93
C ASN A 176 6.18 2.69 20.98
N SER A 177 6.18 2.94 19.66
CA SER A 177 5.68 1.99 18.67
C SER A 177 6.57 0.76 18.67
N ASN A 178 5.99 -0.40 19.00
CA ASN A 178 6.72 -1.66 18.94
C ASN A 178 6.96 -2.05 17.47
N ARG A 179 8.21 -2.32 17.10
CA ARG A 179 8.65 -2.68 15.74
C ARG A 179 9.10 -4.14 15.62
N THR A 180 8.91 -4.94 16.67
CA THR A 180 9.41 -6.32 16.71
C THR A 180 8.44 -7.35 16.16
N PHE A 181 7.15 -7.02 16.03
CA PHE A 181 6.14 -7.92 15.47
C PHE A 181 5.74 -7.49 14.06
N SER A 182 5.36 -8.44 13.23
CA SER A 182 4.87 -8.23 11.87
C SER A 182 3.38 -8.42 11.72
N ASN A 183 2.75 -9.11 12.67
CA ASN A 183 1.33 -9.36 12.69
C ASN A 183 0.74 -8.95 14.04
N ILE A 184 -0.43 -8.30 14.04
CA ILE A 184 -1.06 -7.77 15.27
C ILE A 184 -1.43 -8.88 16.25
N TYR A 185 -1.70 -10.09 15.78
CA TYR A 185 -2.04 -11.23 16.62
C TYR A 185 -0.86 -11.73 17.45
N ASP A 186 0.38 -11.38 17.10
CA ASP A 186 1.56 -11.65 17.94
C ASP A 186 1.50 -10.90 19.27
N ILE A 187 0.73 -9.79 19.32
CA ILE A 187 0.52 -9.01 20.56
C ILE A 187 -0.82 -9.36 21.20
N VAL A 188 -1.88 -9.35 20.41
CA VAL A 188 -3.25 -9.58 20.91
C VAL A 188 -3.40 -11.01 21.43
N GLY A 189 -2.71 -11.97 20.83
CA GLY A 189 -2.68 -13.37 21.28
C GLY A 189 -1.71 -13.67 22.44
N TYR A 190 -1.11 -12.62 23.08
CA TYR A 190 -0.17 -12.83 24.17
C TYR A 190 -0.86 -13.38 25.44
N GLU A 191 -0.12 -14.20 26.21
CA GLU A 191 -0.61 -14.77 27.47
C GLU A 191 -1.18 -13.69 28.42
N GLY A 192 -2.46 -13.74 28.69
CA GLY A 192 -3.16 -12.79 29.58
C GLY A 192 -4.34 -12.08 28.93
N ASN A 193 -4.49 -12.13 27.63
CA ASN A 193 -5.73 -11.70 26.98
C ASN A 193 -6.76 -12.85 26.99
N ASP A 194 -8.03 -12.51 27.15
CA ASP A 194 -9.12 -13.47 27.06
C ASP A 194 -9.25 -13.97 25.60
N GLU A 195 -9.32 -15.28 25.42
CA GLU A 195 -9.44 -15.90 24.11
C GLU A 195 -10.70 -15.42 23.35
N ALA A 196 -11.78 -15.17 24.06
CA ALA A 196 -13.02 -14.65 23.48
C ALA A 196 -12.87 -13.21 22.97
N ASP A 197 -12.09 -12.38 23.66
CA ASP A 197 -11.78 -11.01 23.23
C ASP A 197 -10.89 -11.02 21.98
N VAL A 198 -9.90 -11.91 21.93
CA VAL A 198 -9.02 -12.09 20.76
C VAL A 198 -9.82 -12.52 19.53
N GLU A 199 -10.75 -13.47 19.70
CA GLU A 199 -11.60 -13.94 18.61
C GLU A 199 -12.60 -12.87 18.14
N SER A 200 -13.15 -12.10 19.09
CA SER A 200 -14.00 -10.95 18.80
C SER A 200 -13.26 -9.88 17.99
N PHE A 201 -12.00 -9.60 18.37
CA PHE A 201 -11.13 -8.69 17.63
C PHE A 201 -10.84 -9.19 16.21
N ARG A 202 -10.55 -10.49 16.05
CA ARG A 202 -10.33 -11.13 14.75
C ARG A 202 -11.56 -10.98 13.85
N ALA A 203 -12.74 -11.34 14.35
CA ALA A 203 -13.99 -11.22 13.60
C ALA A 203 -14.28 -9.77 13.19
N ALA A 204 -13.99 -8.80 14.07
CA ALA A 204 -14.16 -7.38 13.77
C ALA A 204 -13.20 -6.90 12.66
N LEU A 205 -11.94 -7.36 12.69
CA LEU A 205 -10.94 -7.02 11.67
C LEU A 205 -11.32 -7.60 10.31
N GLU A 206 -11.72 -8.88 10.24
CA GLU A 206 -12.18 -9.54 9.01
C GLU A 206 -13.40 -8.85 8.39
N GLN A 207 -14.28 -8.29 9.21
CA GLN A 207 -15.47 -7.55 8.78
C GLN A 207 -15.21 -6.07 8.53
N ASN A 208 -13.98 -5.60 8.73
CA ASN A 208 -13.62 -4.18 8.71
C ASN A 208 -14.56 -3.34 9.62
N ALA A 209 -14.88 -3.88 10.79
CA ALA A 209 -15.83 -3.29 11.71
C ALA A 209 -15.16 -2.18 12.54
N ARG A 210 -15.93 -1.13 12.84
CA ARG A 210 -15.53 -0.07 13.76
C ARG A 210 -15.80 -0.49 15.19
N GLY A 211 -14.82 -0.32 16.09
CA GLY A 211 -15.02 -0.63 17.50
C GLY A 211 -13.77 -0.47 18.34
N VAL A 212 -13.91 -0.88 19.60
CA VAL A 212 -12.83 -1.04 20.59
C VAL A 212 -12.94 -2.46 21.13
N ALA A 213 -11.82 -3.16 21.11
CA ALA A 213 -11.71 -4.50 21.71
C ALA A 213 -11.01 -4.43 23.08
#